data_73a6c9eb4fabd0ecfed66ff326da05d9
#
_entry.id   73a6c9eb4fabd0ecfed66ff326da05d9
#
_cell.length_a   1.000
_cell.length_b   1.000
_cell.length_c   1.000
_cell.angle_alpha   90.00
_cell.angle_beta   90.00
_cell.angle_gamma   90.00
#
_symmetry.space_group_name_H-M   'P 1'
#
loop_
_entity.id
_entity.type
_entity.pdbx_description
1 polymer ?
#
loop_
_entity_poly.entity_id
_entity_poly.type
_entity_poly.pdbx_seq_one_letter_code
_entity_poly.pdbx_strand_id
1 'polypeptide(L)'
;MSCRACGAVVPADALFCSRCGARLDEALATPERRVVTALFCDLVGSTKLAEGTDPEEVDRLLRRYYALAREAIERYGGTIEKFIGDAVAALFGFPLAHEDDPERAVRAALDIVERVRLDGIGLQVRVAVETGEAFVRDVARGHGFAAGDVMNTAARLQSAAEPMSVIVGPRARASAARGFEFAEVPPLRLKGSKPPCAPRWW
;
A
#
# COMPACT_ATOMS: atom_id res chain seq x y z
N MET A 1 12.90 -32.79 3.73
CA MET A 1 11.47 -32.70 3.38
C MET A 1 11.26 -33.00 1.91
N SER A 2 10.03 -33.22 1.42
CA SER A 2 9.76 -33.43 0.01
C SER A 2 9.17 -32.18 -0.64
N CYS A 3 9.58 -31.87 -1.84
CA CYS A 3 9.05 -30.77 -2.63
C CYS A 3 7.60 -31.05 -3.03
N ARG A 4 6.65 -30.18 -2.68
CA ARG A 4 5.23 -30.34 -3.03
C ARG A 4 4.93 -30.20 -4.52
N ALA A 5 5.80 -29.52 -5.28
CA ALA A 5 5.59 -29.32 -6.71
C ALA A 5 6.03 -30.51 -7.56
N CYS A 6 7.11 -31.24 -7.15
CA CYS A 6 7.68 -32.31 -7.99
C CYS A 6 8.03 -33.60 -7.22
N GLY A 7 7.76 -33.67 -5.90
CA GLY A 7 8.03 -34.85 -5.04
C GLY A 7 9.50 -35.09 -4.71
N ALA A 8 10.45 -34.30 -5.21
CA ALA A 8 11.88 -34.51 -4.94
C ALA A 8 12.19 -34.32 -3.46
N VAL A 9 13.09 -35.15 -2.92
CA VAL A 9 13.65 -35.00 -1.58
C VAL A 9 14.60 -33.79 -1.58
N VAL A 10 14.40 -32.87 -0.64
CA VAL A 10 15.19 -31.65 -0.51
C VAL A 10 15.62 -31.46 0.94
N PRO A 11 16.77 -30.79 1.20
CA PRO A 11 17.19 -30.43 2.56
C PRO A 11 16.11 -29.65 3.30
N ALA A 12 16.09 -29.76 4.62
CA ALA A 12 15.05 -29.12 5.45
C ALA A 12 15.17 -27.58 5.47
N ASP A 13 16.36 -27.08 5.23
CA ASP A 13 16.74 -25.66 5.18
C ASP A 13 16.79 -25.08 3.75
N ALA A 14 16.45 -25.88 2.73
CA ALA A 14 16.46 -25.40 1.35
C ALA A 14 15.33 -24.42 1.09
N LEU A 15 15.65 -23.24 0.57
CA LEU A 15 14.69 -22.22 0.15
C LEU A 15 14.04 -22.52 -1.20
N PHE A 16 14.74 -23.28 -2.06
CA PHE A 16 14.26 -23.65 -3.38
C PHE A 16 14.52 -25.14 -3.67
N CYS A 17 13.63 -25.75 -4.41
CA CYS A 17 13.82 -27.11 -4.89
C CYS A 17 14.90 -27.14 -5.98
N SER A 18 15.97 -27.89 -5.75
CA SER A 18 17.07 -28.07 -6.71
C SER A 18 16.65 -28.78 -8.03
N ARG A 19 15.48 -29.46 -8.02
CA ARG A 19 15.01 -30.20 -9.19
C ARG A 19 14.06 -29.40 -10.09
N CYS A 20 13.12 -28.61 -9.50
CA CYS A 20 12.09 -27.90 -10.27
C CYS A 20 12.08 -26.38 -10.04
N GLY A 21 12.99 -25.85 -9.22
CA GLY A 21 13.05 -24.43 -8.89
C GLY A 21 11.93 -23.92 -7.99
N ALA A 22 10.97 -24.77 -7.60
CA ALA A 22 9.89 -24.34 -6.73
C ALA A 22 10.42 -23.89 -5.37
N ARG A 23 9.90 -22.81 -4.88
CA ARG A 23 10.19 -22.27 -3.55
C ARG A 23 9.67 -23.22 -2.47
N LEU A 24 10.44 -23.45 -1.41
CA LEU A 24 10.17 -24.46 -0.38
C LEU A 24 9.86 -23.86 0.99
N ASP A 25 10.10 -22.55 1.16
CA ASP A 25 9.80 -21.83 2.38
C ASP A 25 8.29 -21.64 2.54
N GLU A 26 7.70 -22.54 3.28
CA GLU A 26 6.26 -22.55 3.59
C GLU A 26 5.85 -21.56 4.69
N ALA A 27 6.80 -20.90 5.32
CA ALA A 27 6.55 -20.02 6.46
C ALA A 27 5.60 -18.84 6.16
N LEU A 28 5.30 -18.60 4.87
CA LEU A 28 4.52 -17.45 4.40
C LEU A 28 3.12 -17.81 3.85
N ALA A 29 2.72 -19.09 3.89
CA ALA A 29 1.49 -19.53 3.23
C ALA A 29 0.23 -19.55 4.12
N THR A 30 0.37 -19.41 5.44
CA THR A 30 -0.77 -19.46 6.34
C THR A 30 -1.42 -18.10 6.44
N PRO A 31 -2.71 -17.99 6.07
CA PRO A 31 -3.43 -16.74 6.25
C PRO A 31 -3.48 -16.36 7.73
N GLU A 32 -3.18 -15.11 8.04
CA GLU A 32 -3.15 -14.65 9.43
C GLU A 32 -3.76 -13.25 9.59
N ARG A 33 -4.20 -12.94 10.80
CA ARG A 33 -4.58 -11.59 11.19
C ARG A 33 -3.35 -10.87 11.71
N ARG A 34 -3.06 -9.71 11.13
CA ARG A 34 -1.97 -8.84 11.56
C ARG A 34 -2.41 -7.40 11.64
N VAL A 35 -1.76 -6.65 12.50
CA VAL A 35 -1.78 -5.20 12.41
C VAL A 35 -0.82 -4.80 11.30
N VAL A 36 -1.33 -4.09 10.31
CA VAL A 36 -0.57 -3.57 9.18
C VAL A 36 -0.87 -2.08 9.01
N THR A 37 0.01 -1.39 8.32
CA THR A 37 -0.28 -0.04 7.85
C THR A 37 -0.48 -0.09 6.35
N ALA A 38 -1.68 0.29 5.91
CA ALA A 38 -2.08 0.35 4.51
C ALA A 38 -1.79 1.74 3.95
N LEU A 39 -1.17 1.79 2.78
CA LEU A 39 -1.00 2.99 1.97
C LEU A 39 -1.80 2.83 0.69
N PHE A 40 -2.65 3.82 0.38
CA PHE A 40 -3.34 3.95 -0.89
C PHE A 40 -2.92 5.23 -1.58
N CYS A 41 -2.58 5.12 -2.85
CA CYS A 41 -2.24 6.25 -3.72
C CYS A 41 -3.02 6.12 -5.02
N ASP A 42 -3.56 7.22 -5.54
CA ASP A 42 -4.37 7.25 -6.75
C ASP A 42 -4.14 8.55 -7.52
N LEU A 43 -4.37 8.52 -8.83
CA LEU A 43 -4.22 9.69 -9.68
C LEU A 43 -5.47 10.56 -9.64
N VAL A 44 -5.26 11.86 -9.67
CA VAL A 44 -6.34 12.84 -9.78
C VAL A 44 -6.72 13.02 -11.26
N GLY A 45 -7.98 12.72 -11.57
CA GLY A 45 -8.51 12.98 -12.91
C GLY A 45 -8.02 12.03 -14.01
N SER A 46 -7.56 10.84 -13.66
CA SER A 46 -7.11 9.80 -14.59
C SER A 46 -8.12 9.46 -15.69
N THR A 47 -9.42 9.43 -15.40
CA THR A 47 -10.47 9.21 -16.37
C THR A 47 -10.49 10.28 -17.45
N LYS A 48 -10.36 11.57 -17.07
CA LYS A 48 -10.30 12.67 -18.02
C LYS A 48 -9.02 12.66 -18.85
N LEU A 49 -7.92 12.23 -18.23
CA LEU A 49 -6.65 12.05 -18.93
C LEU A 49 -6.81 10.99 -20.04
N ALA A 50 -7.48 9.89 -19.75
CA ALA A 50 -7.72 8.81 -20.71
C ALA A 50 -8.67 9.22 -21.85
N GLU A 51 -9.64 10.11 -21.59
CA GLU A 51 -10.58 10.59 -22.61
C GLU A 51 -9.96 11.55 -23.64
N GLY A 52 -8.89 12.28 -23.27
CA GLY A 52 -8.30 13.33 -24.11
C GLY A 52 -6.90 13.04 -24.64
N THR A 53 -6.32 11.90 -24.31
CA THR A 53 -4.92 11.57 -24.59
C THR A 53 -4.81 10.25 -25.34
N ASP A 54 -3.79 10.14 -26.21
CA ASP A 54 -3.49 8.89 -26.90
C ASP A 54 -3.25 7.73 -25.92
N PRO A 55 -3.85 6.55 -26.15
CA PRO A 55 -3.72 5.41 -25.23
C PRO A 55 -2.28 5.00 -24.93
N GLU A 56 -1.37 5.12 -25.89
CA GLU A 56 0.06 4.79 -25.69
C GLU A 56 0.74 5.83 -24.77
N GLU A 57 0.34 7.07 -24.86
CA GLU A 57 0.82 8.11 -23.95
C GLU A 57 0.28 7.95 -22.55
N VAL A 58 -0.99 7.60 -22.41
CA VAL A 58 -1.60 7.25 -21.10
C VAL A 58 -0.85 6.09 -20.45
N ASP A 59 -0.59 5.01 -21.20
CA ASP A 59 0.17 3.86 -20.69
C ASP A 59 1.58 4.26 -20.25
N ARG A 60 2.27 5.08 -21.02
CA ARG A 60 3.60 5.61 -20.67
C ARG A 60 3.59 6.42 -19.37
N LEU A 61 2.61 7.31 -19.20
CA LEU A 61 2.45 8.11 -17.98
C LEU A 61 2.14 7.25 -16.77
N LEU A 62 1.24 6.27 -16.90
CA LEU A 62 0.90 5.32 -15.85
C LEU A 62 2.11 4.48 -15.43
N ARG A 63 2.86 3.94 -16.38
CA ARG A 63 4.11 3.20 -16.08
C ARG A 63 5.11 4.05 -15.32
N ARG A 64 5.26 5.30 -15.70
CA ARG A 64 6.16 6.24 -15.01
C ARG A 64 5.71 6.48 -13.58
N TYR A 65 4.43 6.78 -13.39
CA TYR A 65 3.82 6.94 -12.07
C TYR A 65 3.99 5.68 -11.19
N TYR A 66 3.70 4.51 -11.73
CA TYR A 66 3.88 3.26 -10.98
C TYR A 66 5.33 3.00 -10.58
N ALA A 67 6.29 3.36 -11.42
CA ALA A 67 7.71 3.26 -11.08
C ALA A 67 8.06 4.18 -9.90
N LEU A 68 7.63 5.45 -9.94
CA LEU A 68 7.85 6.41 -8.86
C LEU A 68 7.23 5.95 -7.53
N ALA A 69 5.97 5.48 -7.58
CA ALA A 69 5.27 4.98 -6.40
C ALA A 69 5.95 3.72 -5.84
N ARG A 70 6.33 2.78 -6.71
CA ARG A 70 7.05 1.56 -6.32
C ARG A 70 8.36 1.88 -5.63
N GLU A 71 9.20 2.72 -6.25
CA GLU A 71 10.50 3.10 -5.68
C GLU A 71 10.36 3.73 -4.28
N ALA A 72 9.38 4.61 -4.10
CA ALA A 72 9.12 5.21 -2.81
C ALA A 72 8.64 4.18 -1.77
N ILE A 73 7.69 3.32 -2.12
CA ILE A 73 7.16 2.30 -1.21
C ILE A 73 8.25 1.31 -0.79
N GLU A 74 8.99 0.75 -1.75
CA GLU A 74 10.03 -0.25 -1.50
C GLU A 74 11.21 0.35 -0.71
N ARG A 75 11.57 1.61 -0.96
CA ARG A 75 12.61 2.33 -0.23
C ARG A 75 12.37 2.36 1.28
N TYR A 76 11.10 2.48 1.69
CA TYR A 76 10.72 2.50 3.10
C TYR A 76 10.28 1.13 3.62
N GLY A 77 10.50 0.05 2.85
CA GLY A 77 10.23 -1.32 3.28
C GLY A 77 8.76 -1.73 3.16
N GLY A 78 7.97 -0.98 2.40
CA GLY A 78 6.60 -1.38 2.06
C GLY A 78 6.56 -2.42 0.96
N THR A 79 5.50 -3.19 0.93
CA THR A 79 5.21 -4.20 -0.09
C THR A 79 4.00 -3.77 -0.90
N ILE A 80 4.12 -3.70 -2.24
CA ILE A 80 2.97 -3.43 -3.09
C ILE A 80 2.04 -4.64 -3.06
N GLU A 81 0.80 -4.41 -2.66
CA GLU A 81 -0.22 -5.46 -2.64
C GLU A 81 -0.81 -5.65 -4.03
N LYS A 82 -1.22 -4.56 -4.67
CA LYS A 82 -1.76 -4.58 -6.04
C LYS A 82 -1.84 -3.19 -6.66
N PHE A 83 -2.00 -3.21 -7.98
CA PHE A 83 -2.45 -2.06 -8.76
C PHE A 83 -3.94 -2.25 -9.10
N ILE A 84 -4.75 -1.22 -8.93
CA ILE A 84 -6.20 -1.24 -9.19
C ILE A 84 -6.53 -0.07 -10.10
N GLY A 85 -6.54 -0.31 -11.42
CA GLY A 85 -6.60 0.80 -12.36
C GLY A 85 -5.39 1.70 -12.20
N ASP A 86 -5.58 2.95 -11.88
CA ASP A 86 -4.55 3.95 -11.58
C ASP A 86 -4.18 4.04 -10.08
N ALA A 87 -4.84 3.26 -9.23
CA ALA A 87 -4.53 3.21 -7.81
C ALA A 87 -3.43 2.19 -7.49
N VAL A 88 -2.60 2.53 -6.50
CA VAL A 88 -1.58 1.68 -5.90
C VAL A 88 -1.97 1.40 -4.46
N ALA A 89 -2.07 0.12 -4.09
CA ALA A 89 -2.24 -0.32 -2.73
C ALA A 89 -0.97 -1.00 -2.22
N ALA A 90 -0.50 -0.59 -1.05
CA ALA A 90 0.70 -1.14 -0.43
C ALA A 90 0.50 -1.37 1.06
N LEU A 91 1.33 -2.26 1.62
CA LEU A 91 1.33 -2.65 3.01
C LEU A 91 2.70 -2.46 3.64
N PHE A 92 2.70 -2.00 4.88
CA PHE A 92 3.84 -2.01 5.79
C PHE A 92 3.47 -2.91 6.99
N GLY A 93 4.42 -3.68 7.50
CA GLY A 93 4.15 -4.70 8.53
C GLY A 93 3.88 -6.09 7.96
N PHE A 94 4.08 -6.30 6.65
CA PHE A 94 3.99 -7.58 6.00
C PHE A 94 4.94 -7.67 4.79
N PRO A 95 5.68 -8.77 4.60
CA PRO A 95 5.73 -9.99 5.42
C PRO A 95 6.44 -9.79 6.77
N LEU A 96 7.29 -8.78 6.90
CA LEU A 96 8.01 -8.46 8.12
C LEU A 96 7.43 -7.22 8.78
N ALA A 97 7.13 -7.29 10.09
CA ALA A 97 6.64 -6.18 10.87
C ALA A 97 7.78 -5.45 11.61
N HIS A 98 7.68 -4.12 11.63
CA HIS A 98 8.57 -3.25 12.39
C HIS A 98 7.73 -2.30 13.25
N GLU A 99 8.28 -1.84 14.37
CA GLU A 99 7.59 -0.91 15.27
C GLU A 99 7.30 0.44 14.61
N ASP A 100 8.12 0.83 13.64
CA ASP A 100 8.06 2.09 12.90
C ASP A 100 7.31 1.99 11.56
N ASP A 101 6.59 0.90 11.28
CA ASP A 101 5.86 0.72 10.02
C ASP A 101 4.88 1.88 9.70
N PRO A 102 4.13 2.46 10.66
CA PRO A 102 3.29 3.62 10.39
C PRO A 102 4.09 4.85 9.97
N GLU A 103 5.26 5.07 10.59
CA GLU A 103 6.16 6.18 10.24
C GLU A 103 6.76 5.98 8.85
N ARG A 104 7.20 4.76 8.52
CA ARG A 104 7.71 4.39 7.20
C ARG A 104 6.66 4.59 6.11
N ALA A 105 5.42 4.21 6.38
CA ALA A 105 4.32 4.41 5.44
C ALA A 105 4.04 5.89 5.17
N VAL A 106 4.07 6.75 6.20
CA VAL A 106 3.91 8.20 6.04
C VAL A 106 5.08 8.80 5.26
N ARG A 107 6.33 8.37 5.52
CA ARG A 107 7.51 8.79 4.74
C ARG A 107 7.39 8.40 3.27
N ALA A 108 6.97 7.17 2.99
CA ALA A 108 6.72 6.70 1.63
C ALA A 108 5.64 7.53 0.93
N ALA A 109 4.54 7.84 1.62
CA ALA A 109 3.46 8.67 1.09
C ALA A 109 3.94 10.08 0.71
N LEU A 110 4.74 10.71 1.56
CA LEU A 110 5.34 12.03 1.28
C LEU A 110 6.35 11.96 0.13
N ASP A 111 7.18 10.91 0.08
CA ASP A 111 8.15 10.69 -1.00
C ASP A 111 7.45 10.49 -2.35
N ILE A 112 6.30 9.78 -2.40
CA ILE A 112 5.49 9.65 -3.62
C ILE A 112 5.03 11.02 -4.11
N VAL A 113 4.43 11.84 -3.23
CA VAL A 113 3.95 13.19 -3.59
C VAL A 113 5.09 14.04 -4.13
N GLU A 114 6.24 14.04 -3.45
CA GLU A 114 7.39 14.84 -3.86
C GLU A 114 8.00 14.36 -5.18
N ARG A 115 8.16 13.05 -5.38
CA ARG A 115 8.66 12.47 -6.64
C ARG A 115 7.76 12.82 -7.82
N VAL A 116 6.43 12.67 -7.66
CA VAL A 116 5.47 13.03 -8.73
C VAL A 116 5.55 14.51 -9.06
N ARG A 117 5.73 15.38 -8.03
CA ARG A 117 5.92 16.81 -8.22
C ARG A 117 7.19 17.13 -9.00
N LEU A 118 8.32 16.52 -8.63
CA LEU A 118 9.63 16.79 -9.23
C LEU A 118 9.80 16.18 -10.62
N ASP A 119 9.11 15.07 -10.90
CA ASP A 119 9.20 14.40 -12.20
C ASP A 119 8.61 15.23 -13.35
N GLY A 120 7.73 16.17 -13.06
CA GLY A 120 7.18 17.10 -14.04
C GLY A 120 6.26 16.46 -15.08
N ILE A 121 5.77 15.24 -14.86
CA ILE A 121 4.85 14.51 -15.77
C ILE A 121 3.44 15.12 -15.83
N GLY A 122 3.18 16.18 -15.05
CA GLY A 122 1.87 16.85 -15.02
C GLY A 122 0.77 16.08 -14.29
N LEU A 123 1.09 14.94 -13.66
CA LEU A 123 0.15 14.16 -12.88
C LEU A 123 0.03 14.69 -11.44
N GLN A 124 -1.13 14.48 -10.85
CA GLN A 124 -1.37 14.75 -9.43
C GLN A 124 -1.83 13.48 -8.74
N VAL A 125 -1.46 13.32 -7.49
CA VAL A 125 -1.80 12.14 -6.67
C VAL A 125 -2.55 12.54 -5.41
N ARG A 126 -3.31 11.59 -4.87
CA ARG A 126 -3.89 11.61 -3.52
C ARG A 126 -3.39 10.40 -2.78
N VAL A 127 -2.88 10.60 -1.59
CA VAL A 127 -2.34 9.49 -0.81
C VAL A 127 -3.01 9.43 0.55
N ALA A 128 -3.26 8.21 1.03
CA ALA A 128 -3.70 8.01 2.41
C ALA A 128 -2.95 6.86 3.08
N VAL A 129 -2.80 6.99 4.38
CA VAL A 129 -2.17 5.99 5.24
C VAL A 129 -3.08 5.70 6.44
N GLU A 130 -3.37 4.43 6.72
CA GLU A 130 -4.11 4.01 7.90
C GLU A 130 -3.53 2.73 8.48
N THR A 131 -3.59 2.59 9.80
CA THR A 131 -3.11 1.42 10.53
C THR A 131 -4.29 0.64 11.12
N GLY A 132 -4.27 -0.68 11.01
CA GLY A 132 -5.30 -1.51 11.59
C GLY A 132 -5.12 -2.98 11.31
N GLU A 133 -6.04 -3.79 11.80
CA GLU A 133 -6.03 -5.22 11.54
C GLU A 133 -6.42 -5.53 10.10
N ALA A 134 -5.65 -6.41 9.49
CA ALA A 134 -5.97 -7.03 8.22
C ALA A 134 -5.75 -8.55 8.30
N PHE A 135 -6.54 -9.25 7.51
CA PHE A 135 -6.29 -10.65 7.18
C PHE A 135 -5.37 -10.65 5.96
N VAL A 136 -4.17 -11.16 6.13
CA VAL A 136 -3.16 -11.18 5.08
C VAL A 136 -2.86 -12.62 4.68
N ARG A 137 -2.67 -12.82 3.39
CA ARG A 137 -2.19 -14.09 2.80
C ARG A 137 -0.94 -13.83 2.01
N ASP A 138 -0.12 -14.86 1.91
CA ASP A 138 1.19 -14.82 1.27
C ASP A 138 1.18 -14.17 -0.11
N VAL A 139 2.22 -13.34 -0.32
CA VAL A 139 2.54 -12.63 -1.55
C VAL A 139 3.47 -13.43 -2.45
N ALA A 140 3.96 -14.61 -2.02
CA ALA A 140 4.97 -15.40 -2.72
C ALA A 140 4.58 -15.81 -4.15
N ARG A 141 3.33 -15.61 -4.54
CA ARG A 141 2.83 -15.83 -5.91
C ARG A 141 2.52 -14.53 -6.66
N GLY A 142 3.09 -13.40 -6.24
CA GLY A 142 2.94 -12.12 -6.94
C GLY A 142 1.59 -11.41 -6.71
N HIS A 143 0.70 -11.97 -5.91
CA HIS A 143 -0.59 -11.38 -5.58
C HIS A 143 -0.82 -11.49 -4.08
N GLY A 144 -0.28 -10.53 -3.32
CA GLY A 144 -0.66 -10.33 -1.93
C GLY A 144 -2.17 -10.10 -1.84
N PHE A 145 -2.80 -10.71 -0.85
CA PHE A 145 -4.18 -10.43 -0.53
C PHE A 145 -4.24 -9.88 0.88
N ALA A 146 -4.66 -8.65 1.01
CA ALA A 146 -5.00 -8.08 2.29
C ALA A 146 -6.49 -7.71 2.29
N ALA A 147 -7.20 -8.17 3.29
CA ALA A 147 -8.60 -7.84 3.50
C ALA A 147 -8.81 -7.39 4.95
N GLY A 148 -9.55 -6.34 5.13
CA GLY A 148 -9.87 -5.79 6.44
C GLY A 148 -10.42 -4.37 6.34
N ASP A 149 -10.94 -3.90 7.43
CA ASP A 149 -11.51 -2.56 7.51
C ASP A 149 -10.46 -1.46 7.28
N VAL A 150 -9.20 -1.73 7.63
CA VAL A 150 -8.06 -0.84 7.38
C VAL A 150 -7.88 -0.54 5.89
N MET A 151 -8.03 -1.53 5.01
CA MET A 151 -7.90 -1.35 3.56
C MET A 151 -9.03 -0.46 3.03
N ASN A 152 -10.26 -0.73 3.45
CA ASN A 152 -11.42 0.07 3.07
C ASN A 152 -11.33 1.50 3.61
N THR A 153 -10.84 1.66 4.84
CA THR A 153 -10.69 2.98 5.47
C THR A 153 -9.61 3.79 4.77
N ALA A 154 -8.45 3.19 4.48
CA ALA A 154 -7.38 3.85 3.75
C ALA A 154 -7.83 4.29 2.34
N ALA A 155 -8.55 3.43 1.60
CA ALA A 155 -9.09 3.78 0.28
C ALA A 155 -10.08 4.95 0.33
N ARG A 156 -10.93 5.00 1.37
CA ARG A 156 -11.89 6.11 1.57
C ARG A 156 -11.21 7.41 1.98
N LEU A 157 -10.20 7.33 2.84
CA LEU A 157 -9.37 8.50 3.21
C LEU A 157 -8.66 9.04 1.97
N GLN A 158 -8.10 8.17 1.14
CA GLN A 158 -7.45 8.55 -0.11
C GLN A 158 -8.41 9.31 -1.03
N SER A 159 -9.63 8.81 -1.20
CA SER A 159 -10.65 9.48 -2.06
C SER A 159 -11.07 10.86 -1.53
N ALA A 160 -10.88 11.13 -0.24
CA ALA A 160 -11.20 12.39 0.40
C ALA A 160 -10.00 13.36 0.50
N ALA A 161 -8.80 12.88 0.13
CA ALA A 161 -7.59 13.70 0.16
C ALA A 161 -7.63 14.81 -0.91
N GLU A 162 -7.05 15.95 -0.60
CA GLU A 162 -6.80 16.99 -1.59
C GLU A 162 -5.70 16.55 -2.57
N PRO A 163 -5.72 17.05 -3.82
CA PRO A 163 -4.64 16.80 -4.75
C PRO A 163 -3.27 17.16 -4.18
N MET A 164 -2.28 16.32 -4.42
CA MET A 164 -0.90 16.48 -3.94
C MET A 164 -0.78 16.54 -2.41
N SER A 165 -1.66 15.84 -1.69
CA SER A 165 -1.66 15.76 -0.24
C SER A 165 -1.65 14.32 0.27
N VAL A 166 -1.29 14.16 1.55
CA VAL A 166 -1.33 12.90 2.27
C VAL A 166 -2.31 13.02 3.45
N ILE A 167 -3.32 12.17 3.50
CA ILE A 167 -4.18 12.02 4.67
C ILE A 167 -3.71 10.83 5.50
N VAL A 168 -3.53 11.07 6.79
CA VAL A 168 -3.14 10.03 7.74
C VAL A 168 -4.31 9.78 8.69
N GLY A 169 -4.77 8.52 8.72
CA GLY A 169 -5.86 8.12 9.58
C GLY A 169 -5.46 8.08 11.07
N PRO A 170 -6.44 8.03 11.98
CA PRO A 170 -6.21 8.31 13.39
C PRO A 170 -5.26 7.31 14.07
N ARG A 171 -5.28 6.04 13.69
CA ARG A 171 -4.39 5.02 14.28
C ARG A 171 -2.96 5.18 13.75
N ALA A 172 -2.79 5.40 12.46
CA ALA A 172 -1.48 5.66 11.88
C ALA A 172 -0.87 6.95 12.46
N ARG A 173 -1.67 8.02 12.60
CA ARG A 173 -1.25 9.27 13.24
C ARG A 173 -0.75 9.03 14.67
N ALA A 174 -1.51 8.31 15.49
CA ALA A 174 -1.14 8.05 16.88
C ALA A 174 0.21 7.32 16.99
N SER A 175 0.47 6.37 16.07
CA SER A 175 1.70 5.60 16.05
C SER A 175 2.90 6.36 15.45
N ALA A 176 2.67 7.26 14.49
CA ALA A 176 3.72 8.06 13.84
C ALA A 176 3.94 9.46 14.45
N ALA A 177 3.26 9.80 15.54
CA ALA A 177 3.20 11.15 16.11
C ALA A 177 4.58 11.78 16.45
N ARG A 178 5.59 10.96 16.71
CA ARG A 178 6.94 11.46 17.08
C ARG A 178 7.76 11.97 15.91
N GLY A 179 7.42 11.58 14.69
CA GLY A 179 8.22 11.85 13.49
C GLY A 179 7.67 12.96 12.59
N PHE A 180 6.45 13.45 12.84
CA PHE A 180 5.74 14.37 11.94
C PHE A 180 4.90 15.39 12.68
N GLU A 181 4.73 16.54 12.04
CA GLU A 181 3.69 17.50 12.38
C GLU A 181 2.46 17.23 11.50
N PHE A 182 1.30 17.10 12.13
CA PHE A 182 0.04 16.85 11.44
C PHE A 182 -0.87 18.07 11.52
N ALA A 183 -1.31 18.54 10.37
CA ALA A 183 -2.39 19.51 10.29
C ALA A 183 -3.75 18.83 10.49
N GLU A 184 -4.63 19.46 11.22
CA GLU A 184 -6.00 18.96 11.38
C GLU A 184 -6.81 19.19 10.11
N VAL A 185 -7.57 18.18 9.72
CA VAL A 185 -8.52 18.27 8.62
C VAL A 185 -9.95 18.23 9.14
N PRO A 186 -10.91 18.91 8.49
CA PRO A 186 -12.32 18.83 8.89
C PRO A 186 -12.80 17.38 8.94
N PRO A 187 -13.80 17.05 9.79
CA PRO A 187 -14.35 15.71 9.88
C PRO A 187 -14.81 15.21 8.50
N LEU A 188 -14.22 14.15 8.02
CA LEU A 188 -14.54 13.55 6.71
C LEU A 188 -15.75 12.64 6.84
N ARG A 189 -16.76 12.85 5.99
CA ARG A 189 -17.88 11.90 5.82
C ARG A 189 -17.46 10.81 4.84
N LEU A 190 -16.94 9.71 5.37
CA LEU A 190 -16.58 8.57 4.55
C LEU A 190 -17.84 7.80 4.13
N LYS A 191 -18.11 7.66 2.83
CA LYS A 191 -19.25 6.91 2.31
C LYS A 191 -19.26 5.48 2.85
N GLY A 192 -20.39 5.02 3.43
CA GLY A 192 -20.57 3.65 3.89
C GLY A 192 -19.94 3.30 5.24
N SER A 193 -19.37 4.24 5.97
CA SER A 193 -19.08 4.05 7.40
C SER A 193 -20.40 4.12 8.17
N LYS A 194 -20.60 3.21 9.15
CA LYS A 194 -21.58 3.48 10.21
C LYS A 194 -21.27 4.88 10.77
N PRO A 195 -22.30 5.69 11.16
CA PRO A 195 -22.03 6.99 11.71
C PRO A 195 -20.96 6.82 12.78
N PRO A 196 -19.95 7.69 12.82
CA PRO A 196 -18.92 7.56 13.82
C PRO A 196 -19.64 7.65 15.18
N CYS A 197 -19.42 6.68 16.04
CA CYS A 197 -19.34 7.02 17.45
C CYS A 197 -18.37 8.18 17.49
N ALA A 198 -18.88 9.37 17.79
CA ALA A 198 -18.20 10.63 17.65
C ALA A 198 -16.71 10.48 17.95
N PRO A 199 -15.81 10.79 17.02
CA PRO A 199 -14.43 10.88 17.38
C PRO A 199 -14.33 12.10 18.27
N ARG A 200 -14.21 11.87 19.54
CA ARG A 200 -13.60 12.83 20.42
C ARG A 200 -12.12 12.67 20.20
N TRP A 201 -11.62 13.64 19.68
CA TRP A 201 -10.58 14.32 19.31
C TRP A 201 -9.55 14.59 19.89
N TRP A 202 -8.93 15.10 19.92
CA TRP A 202 -8.07 16.17 20.19
C TRP A 202 -6.97 16.23 19.24
#